data_8079f016e769400c818f3b9c910f7460
#
_entry.id   8079f016e769400c818f3b9c910f7460
#
_cell.length_a   1.000
_cell.length_b   1.000
_cell.length_c   1.000
_cell.angle_alpha   90.00
_cell.angle_beta   90.00
_cell.angle_gamma   90.00
#
_symmetry.space_group_name_H-M   'P 1'
#
loop_
_entity.id
_entity.type
_entity.pdbx_description
1 polymer ?
#
loop_
_entity_poly.entity_id
_entity_poly.type
_entity_poly.pdbx_seq_one_letter_code
_entity_poly.pdbx_strand_id
1 'polypeptide(L)'
;GWPWKSYGPAVMTAVQAGVPVLGGNLPRAKMREVMQQPQWDTHLPQPGRQRQLDAIRDGHCGLLPDAQLVPMARIQLAKDASMARAAQQQVRAGKTVILIAGRGHVLRSIGVPSWLPPGTRSVVAIGQAGDTAQAPDADRDSVHYTPAIAAKDHCAELRAKWKK
;
A
#
# COMPACT_ATOMS: atom_id res chain seq x y z
N GLY A 1 -3.27 -7.06 -10.92
CA GLY A 1 -4.34 -6.17 -10.39
C GLY A 1 -5.13 -6.88 -9.30
N TRP A 2 -5.92 -6.14 -8.55
CA TRP A 2 -6.79 -6.71 -7.52
C TRP A 2 -7.92 -7.52 -8.17
N PRO A 3 -8.24 -8.71 -7.64
CA PRO A 3 -9.32 -9.52 -8.21
C PRO A 3 -10.67 -8.81 -8.03
N TRP A 4 -11.37 -8.56 -9.11
CA TRP A 4 -12.69 -7.90 -9.05
C TRP A 4 -13.69 -8.62 -8.14
N LYS A 5 -13.64 -9.95 -8.12
CA LYS A 5 -14.46 -10.77 -7.22
C LYS A 5 -14.34 -10.40 -5.75
N SER A 6 -13.13 -9.95 -5.32
CA SER A 6 -12.87 -9.60 -3.92
C SER A 6 -13.21 -8.15 -3.59
N TYR A 7 -12.96 -7.22 -4.51
CA TYR A 7 -13.10 -5.78 -4.25
C TYR A 7 -14.32 -5.14 -4.93
N GLY A 8 -14.84 -5.78 -5.96
CA GLY A 8 -16.00 -5.32 -6.70
C GLY A 8 -17.23 -5.02 -5.81
N PRO A 9 -17.58 -5.89 -4.84
CA PRO A 9 -18.71 -5.62 -3.95
C PRO A 9 -18.57 -4.30 -3.18
N ALA A 10 -17.41 -3.99 -2.62
CA ALA A 10 -17.18 -2.73 -1.91
C ALA A 10 -17.25 -1.52 -2.85
N VAL A 11 -16.64 -1.62 -4.05
CA VAL A 11 -16.72 -0.58 -5.08
C VAL A 11 -18.15 -0.36 -5.52
N MET A 12 -18.91 -1.41 -5.79
CA MET A 12 -20.30 -1.30 -6.25
C MET A 12 -21.23 -0.75 -5.18
N THR A 13 -20.99 -1.05 -3.91
CA THR A 13 -21.73 -0.43 -2.78
C THR A 13 -21.56 1.09 -2.80
N ALA A 14 -20.34 1.59 -3.01
CA ALA A 14 -20.09 3.02 -3.11
C ALA A 14 -20.78 3.63 -4.33
N VAL A 15 -20.68 2.99 -5.50
CA VAL A 15 -21.32 3.45 -6.74
C VAL A 15 -22.85 3.51 -6.59
N GLN A 16 -23.46 2.47 -6.01
CA GLN A 16 -24.92 2.42 -5.79
C GLN A 16 -25.39 3.50 -4.79
N ALA A 17 -24.55 3.85 -3.84
CA ALA A 17 -24.82 4.94 -2.88
C ALA A 17 -24.52 6.35 -3.46
N GLY A 18 -24.15 6.46 -4.74
CA GLY A 18 -23.80 7.74 -5.36
C GLY A 18 -22.48 8.34 -4.86
N VAL A 19 -21.62 7.52 -4.22
CA VAL A 19 -20.31 7.94 -3.74
C VAL A 19 -19.30 7.84 -4.89
N PRO A 20 -18.57 8.92 -5.24
CA PRO A 20 -17.55 8.90 -6.27
C PRO A 20 -16.45 7.88 -5.96
N VAL A 21 -16.07 7.05 -6.94
CA VAL A 21 -14.98 6.09 -6.84
C VAL A 21 -13.87 6.49 -7.82
N LEU A 22 -12.67 6.67 -7.30
CA LEU A 22 -11.52 7.18 -8.04
C LEU A 22 -10.32 6.25 -7.93
N GLY A 23 -9.55 6.13 -9.00
CA GLY A 23 -8.26 5.45 -8.97
C GLY A 23 -7.15 6.37 -8.43
N GLY A 24 -6.52 5.99 -7.32
CA GLY A 24 -5.46 6.80 -6.68
C GLY A 24 -4.03 6.30 -6.97
N ASN A 25 -3.86 5.11 -7.55
CA ASN A 25 -2.53 4.51 -7.70
C ASN A 25 -1.68 5.20 -8.79
N LEU A 26 -0.36 5.08 -8.67
CA LEU A 26 0.58 5.51 -9.70
C LEU A 26 0.32 4.75 -11.01
N PRO A 27 0.19 5.42 -12.16
CA PRO A 27 0.05 4.76 -13.45
C PRO A 27 1.24 3.84 -13.75
N ARG A 28 0.96 2.64 -14.26
CA ARG A 28 2.01 1.63 -14.55
C ARG A 28 3.11 2.17 -15.48
N ALA A 29 2.75 3.00 -16.45
CA ALA A 29 3.68 3.61 -17.39
C ALA A 29 4.74 4.50 -16.70
N LYS A 30 4.42 5.06 -15.52
CA LYS A 30 5.34 5.91 -14.75
C LYS A 30 6.34 5.14 -13.88
N MET A 31 6.14 3.84 -13.64
CA MET A 31 6.95 3.08 -12.69
C MET A 31 8.43 3.03 -13.09
N ARG A 32 8.74 2.85 -14.39
CA ARG A 32 10.12 2.81 -14.87
C ARG A 32 10.85 4.14 -14.68
N GLU A 33 10.17 5.25 -14.93
CA GLU A 33 10.70 6.59 -14.70
C GLU A 33 11.01 6.81 -13.22
N VAL A 34 10.07 6.48 -12.35
CA VAL A 34 10.20 6.64 -10.89
C VAL A 34 11.37 5.86 -10.32
N MET A 35 11.67 4.67 -10.82
CA MET A 35 12.84 3.88 -10.38
C MET A 35 14.16 4.65 -10.48
N GLN A 36 14.28 5.59 -11.41
CA GLN A 36 15.48 6.38 -11.65
C GLN A 36 15.51 7.71 -10.87
N GLN A 37 14.52 7.99 -10.05
CA GLN A 37 14.33 9.27 -9.37
C GLN A 37 14.78 9.22 -7.90
N PRO A 38 16.01 9.65 -7.55
CA PRO A 38 16.54 9.55 -6.18
C PRO A 38 15.86 10.47 -5.17
N GLN A 39 15.07 11.46 -5.60
CA GLN A 39 14.33 12.34 -4.69
C GLN A 39 13.34 11.59 -3.77
N TRP A 40 12.93 10.38 -4.13
CA TRP A 40 12.08 9.54 -3.29
C TRP A 40 12.82 8.96 -2.07
N ASP A 41 14.15 8.87 -2.12
CA ASP A 41 14.96 8.16 -1.11
C ASP A 41 15.00 8.88 0.25
N THR A 42 14.63 10.16 0.29
CA THR A 42 14.72 11.01 1.50
C THR A 42 13.38 11.18 2.24
N HIS A 43 12.28 10.66 1.70
CA HIS A 43 10.96 10.88 2.29
C HIS A 43 10.80 10.21 3.67
N LEU A 44 11.22 8.96 3.80
CA LEU A 44 11.13 8.23 5.06
C LEU A 44 12.39 8.39 5.91
N PRO A 45 12.25 8.52 7.24
CA PRO A 45 13.38 8.39 8.14
C PRO A 45 13.99 7.00 8.05
N GLN A 46 15.27 6.85 8.48
CA GLN A 46 16.03 5.62 8.31
C GLN A 46 15.30 4.34 8.77
N PRO A 47 14.62 4.28 9.94
CA PRO A 47 13.88 3.07 10.34
C PRO A 47 12.72 2.72 9.40
N GLY A 48 11.99 3.72 8.91
CA GLY A 48 10.90 3.53 7.94
C GLY A 48 11.42 3.05 6.59
N ARG A 49 12.52 3.63 6.12
CA ARG A 49 13.19 3.21 4.90
C ARG A 49 13.66 1.76 4.98
N GLN A 50 14.27 1.35 6.10
CA GLN A 50 14.69 -0.04 6.28
C GLN A 50 13.51 -0.99 6.25
N ARG A 51 12.42 -0.69 6.96
CA ARG A 51 11.18 -1.48 6.92
C ARG A 51 10.61 -1.62 5.50
N GLN A 52 10.67 -0.54 4.70
CA GLN A 52 10.24 -0.58 3.31
C GLN A 52 11.09 -1.54 2.46
N LEU A 53 12.41 -1.51 2.63
CA LEU A 53 13.32 -2.40 1.91
C LEU A 53 13.13 -3.86 2.32
N ASP A 54 12.96 -4.13 3.61
CA ASP A 54 12.69 -5.48 4.13
C ASP A 54 11.36 -6.03 3.61
N ALA A 55 10.30 -5.21 3.62
CA ALA A 55 9.00 -5.60 3.07
C ALA A 55 9.07 -5.91 1.56
N ILE A 56 9.92 -5.20 0.81
CA ILE A 56 10.15 -5.48 -0.61
C ILE A 56 10.89 -6.80 -0.77
N ARG A 57 11.94 -7.04 0.03
CA ARG A 57 12.71 -8.29 0.00
C ARG A 57 11.81 -9.48 0.29
N ASP A 58 11.01 -9.40 1.35
CA ASP A 58 10.09 -10.44 1.77
C ASP A 58 8.99 -10.69 0.71
N GLY A 59 8.39 -9.62 0.20
CA GLY A 59 7.35 -9.72 -0.85
C GLY A 59 7.85 -10.31 -2.16
N HIS A 60 9.16 -10.29 -2.40
CA HIS A 60 9.82 -10.93 -3.53
C HIS A 60 10.55 -12.22 -3.14
N CYS A 61 10.33 -12.73 -1.92
CA CYS A 61 10.88 -14.01 -1.44
C CYS A 61 12.42 -14.08 -1.49
N GLY A 62 13.08 -12.96 -1.31
CA GLY A 62 14.55 -12.86 -1.40
C GLY A 62 15.12 -13.06 -2.81
N LEU A 63 14.29 -13.14 -3.83
CA LEU A 63 14.73 -13.37 -5.22
C LEU A 63 15.20 -12.09 -5.93
N LEU A 64 14.81 -10.93 -5.41
CA LEU A 64 15.19 -9.66 -6.01
C LEU A 64 16.65 -9.33 -5.68
N PRO A 65 17.50 -8.99 -6.68
CA PRO A 65 18.86 -8.53 -6.41
C PRO A 65 18.87 -7.28 -5.52
N ASP A 66 19.82 -7.19 -4.59
CA ASP A 66 19.90 -6.05 -3.66
C ASP A 66 19.97 -4.68 -4.36
N ALA A 67 20.64 -4.61 -5.51
CA ALA A 67 20.69 -3.41 -6.33
C ALA A 67 19.31 -2.93 -6.83
N GLN A 68 18.30 -3.78 -6.83
CA GLN A 68 16.94 -3.43 -7.23
C GLN A 68 16.02 -3.04 -6.07
N LEU A 69 16.44 -3.24 -4.82
CA LEU A 69 15.61 -2.93 -3.65
C LEU A 69 15.27 -1.43 -3.57
N VAL A 70 16.27 -0.56 -3.70
CA VAL A 70 16.07 0.90 -3.66
C VAL A 70 15.21 1.40 -4.83
N PRO A 71 15.48 1.04 -6.10
CA PRO A 71 14.57 1.35 -7.21
C PRO A 71 13.11 0.88 -6.98
N MET A 72 12.91 -0.30 -6.41
CA MET A 72 11.57 -0.80 -6.09
C MET A 72 10.91 -0.05 -4.93
N ALA A 73 11.69 0.39 -3.93
CA ALA A 73 11.19 1.24 -2.86
C ALA A 73 10.68 2.59 -3.40
N ARG A 74 11.37 3.20 -4.34
CA ARG A 74 10.93 4.44 -5.03
C ARG A 74 9.55 4.27 -5.66
N ILE A 75 9.27 3.13 -6.28
CA ILE A 75 7.94 2.84 -6.83
C ILE A 75 6.88 2.81 -5.73
N GLN A 76 7.15 2.18 -4.58
CA GLN A 76 6.19 2.13 -3.47
C GLN A 76 5.92 3.54 -2.93
N LEU A 77 6.97 4.33 -2.69
CA LEU A 77 6.86 5.72 -2.22
C LEU A 77 6.06 6.58 -3.20
N ALA A 78 6.31 6.47 -4.49
CA ALA A 78 5.57 7.22 -5.50
C ALA A 78 4.11 6.79 -5.62
N LYS A 79 3.79 5.51 -5.39
CA LYS A 79 2.40 5.03 -5.27
C LYS A 79 1.70 5.65 -4.07
N ASP A 80 2.37 5.68 -2.90
CA ASP A 80 1.83 6.27 -1.69
C ASP A 80 1.58 7.77 -1.86
N ALA A 81 2.53 8.49 -2.43
CA ALA A 81 2.39 9.92 -2.76
C ALA A 81 1.22 10.17 -3.74
N SER A 82 1.05 9.30 -4.74
CA SER A 82 -0.06 9.39 -5.70
C SER A 82 -1.41 9.19 -5.02
N MET A 83 -1.53 8.16 -4.17
CA MET A 83 -2.75 7.87 -3.42
C MET A 83 -3.08 8.97 -2.39
N ALA A 84 -2.06 9.48 -1.68
CA ALA A 84 -2.23 10.60 -0.76
C ALA A 84 -2.76 11.84 -1.48
N ARG A 85 -2.16 12.19 -2.62
CA ARG A 85 -2.61 13.33 -3.44
C ARG A 85 -4.05 13.14 -3.92
N ALA A 86 -4.40 11.97 -4.43
CA ALA A 86 -5.75 11.66 -4.87
C ALA A 86 -6.76 11.80 -3.71
N ALA A 87 -6.43 11.30 -2.53
CA ALA A 87 -7.27 11.44 -1.34
C ALA A 87 -7.42 12.91 -0.90
N GLN A 88 -6.32 13.67 -0.84
CA GLN A 88 -6.33 15.09 -0.46
C GLN A 88 -7.20 15.94 -1.39
N GLN A 89 -7.18 15.68 -2.69
CA GLN A 89 -8.00 16.37 -3.67
C GLN A 89 -9.50 16.18 -3.46
N GLN A 90 -9.90 15.14 -2.72
CA GLN A 90 -11.30 14.85 -2.43
C GLN A 90 -11.76 15.34 -1.04
N VAL A 91 -10.87 15.87 -0.22
CA VAL A 91 -11.23 16.38 1.12
C VAL A 91 -12.19 17.55 0.99
N ARG A 92 -13.33 17.46 1.68
CA ARG A 92 -14.37 18.50 1.77
C ARG A 92 -14.86 18.58 3.21
N ALA A 93 -15.27 19.77 3.63
CA ALA A 93 -15.86 19.96 4.97
C ALA A 93 -17.07 19.04 5.21
N GLY A 94 -17.08 18.37 6.36
CA GLY A 94 -18.15 17.43 6.73
C GLY A 94 -18.19 16.13 5.92
N LYS A 95 -17.17 15.82 5.13
CA LYS A 95 -17.07 14.58 4.36
C LYS A 95 -15.84 13.78 4.76
N THR A 96 -15.96 12.46 4.68
CA THR A 96 -14.86 11.52 4.90
C THR A 96 -14.40 10.95 3.56
N VAL A 97 -13.09 10.91 3.34
CA VAL A 97 -12.49 10.20 2.21
C VAL A 97 -12.04 8.82 2.69
N ILE A 98 -12.48 7.78 2.02
CA ILE A 98 -12.09 6.40 2.31
C ILE A 98 -11.06 5.98 1.25
N LEU A 99 -9.86 5.62 1.68
CA LEU A 99 -8.83 5.00 0.84
C LEU A 99 -8.77 3.51 1.14
N ILE A 100 -8.96 2.69 0.11
CA ILE A 100 -8.77 1.23 0.19
C ILE A 100 -7.47 0.90 -0.53
N ALA A 101 -6.49 0.38 0.20
CA ALA A 101 -5.17 0.05 -0.32
C ALA A 101 -4.62 -1.25 0.29
N GLY A 102 -3.57 -1.81 -0.30
CA GLY A 102 -2.86 -2.94 0.29
C GLY A 102 -2.25 -2.55 1.65
N ARG A 103 -2.11 -3.53 2.56
CA ARG A 103 -1.69 -3.31 3.96
C ARG A 103 -0.46 -2.40 4.08
N GLY A 104 0.61 -2.63 3.32
CA GLY A 104 1.83 -1.81 3.40
C GLY A 104 1.60 -0.34 3.09
N HIS A 105 0.63 -0.03 2.23
CA HIS A 105 0.30 1.35 1.83
C HIS A 105 -0.51 2.12 2.88
N VAL A 106 -1.13 1.47 3.86
CA VAL A 106 -1.95 2.15 4.87
C VAL A 106 -1.21 2.37 6.20
N LEU A 107 -0.04 1.77 6.39
CA LEU A 107 0.75 1.92 7.62
C LEU A 107 1.23 3.36 7.81
N ARG A 108 1.08 3.91 9.03
CA ARG A 108 1.44 5.32 9.32
C ARG A 108 2.91 5.62 9.05
N SER A 109 3.79 4.71 9.43
CA SER A 109 5.24 4.96 9.40
C SER A 109 5.87 4.87 8.01
N ILE A 110 5.20 4.22 7.03
CA ILE A 110 5.81 3.95 5.72
C ILE A 110 4.87 4.15 4.54
N GLY A 111 3.54 4.25 4.78
CA GLY A 111 2.53 4.28 3.72
C GLY A 111 1.96 5.69 3.46
N VAL A 112 0.79 5.71 2.86
CA VAL A 112 0.04 6.93 2.48
C VAL A 112 -0.08 7.97 3.61
N PRO A 113 -0.30 7.58 4.89
CA PRO A 113 -0.40 8.58 5.97
C PRO A 113 0.85 9.44 6.13
N SER A 114 2.05 8.93 5.79
CA SER A 114 3.31 9.70 5.85
C SER A 114 3.37 10.84 4.83
N TRP A 115 2.50 10.85 3.84
CA TRP A 115 2.39 11.86 2.77
C TRP A 115 1.28 12.88 3.01
N LEU A 116 0.48 12.70 4.05
CA LEU A 116 -0.61 13.63 4.35
C LEU A 116 -0.05 14.90 5.00
N PRO A 117 -0.62 16.07 4.74
CA PRO A 117 -0.20 17.31 5.37
C PRO A 117 -0.27 17.21 6.90
N PRO A 118 0.63 17.90 7.63
CA PRO A 118 0.54 18.03 9.08
C PRO A 118 -0.86 18.49 9.51
N GLY A 119 -1.38 17.90 10.58
CA GLY A 119 -2.73 18.21 11.07
C GLY A 119 -3.87 17.48 10.36
N THR A 120 -3.60 16.69 9.31
CA THR A 120 -4.63 15.85 8.70
C THR A 120 -5.08 14.76 9.67
N ARG A 121 -6.37 14.78 10.03
CA ARG A 121 -6.96 13.70 10.82
C ARG A 121 -7.15 12.47 9.94
N SER A 122 -6.45 11.39 10.26
CA SER A 122 -6.58 10.11 9.56
C SER A 122 -6.79 8.97 10.54
N VAL A 123 -7.60 7.99 10.14
CA VAL A 123 -7.82 6.74 10.86
C VAL A 123 -7.35 5.59 9.99
N VAL A 124 -6.51 4.73 10.54
CA VAL A 124 -5.98 3.54 9.85
C VAL A 124 -6.63 2.29 10.42
N ALA A 125 -7.47 1.65 9.59
CA ALA A 125 -8.08 0.36 9.91
C ALA A 125 -7.46 -0.73 9.02
N ILE A 126 -7.09 -1.86 9.61
CA ILE A 126 -6.49 -3.00 8.91
C ILE A 126 -7.45 -4.17 8.93
N GLY A 127 -7.79 -4.70 7.76
CA GLY A 127 -8.44 -6.00 7.61
C GLY A 127 -7.38 -7.11 7.68
N GLN A 128 -7.53 -8.05 8.61
CA GLN A 128 -6.60 -9.13 8.85
C GLN A 128 -7.29 -10.49 8.75
N ALA A 129 -6.84 -11.34 7.83
CA ALA A 129 -7.31 -12.72 7.74
C ALA A 129 -6.48 -13.63 8.68
N GLY A 130 -7.14 -14.32 9.61
CA GLY A 130 -6.47 -15.16 10.61
C GLY A 130 -5.60 -14.36 11.59
N ASP A 131 -4.77 -15.07 12.37
CA ASP A 131 -3.95 -14.51 13.46
C ASP A 131 -2.49 -14.25 13.08
N THR A 132 -2.20 -14.04 11.80
CA THR A 132 -0.84 -13.80 11.33
C THR A 132 -0.28 -12.46 11.82
N ALA A 133 1.03 -12.25 11.65
CA ALA A 133 1.79 -11.10 12.14
C ALA A 133 1.06 -9.77 11.96
N GLN A 134 0.88 -9.06 13.06
CA GLN A 134 0.18 -7.79 13.11
C GLN A 134 1.11 -6.63 12.75
N ALA A 135 0.53 -5.54 12.22
CA ALA A 135 1.23 -4.28 12.15
C ALA A 135 1.48 -3.73 13.57
N PRO A 136 2.61 -3.04 13.82
CA PRO A 136 2.83 -2.35 15.08
C PRO A 136 1.65 -1.44 15.45
N ASP A 137 1.35 -1.30 16.74
CA ASP A 137 0.23 -0.47 17.22
C ASP A 137 0.36 1.00 16.79
N ALA A 138 1.58 1.51 16.71
CA ALA A 138 1.84 2.88 16.23
C ALA A 138 1.42 3.12 14.77
N ASP A 139 1.25 2.07 13.98
CA ASP A 139 0.93 2.14 12.55
C ASP A 139 -0.56 2.08 12.22
N ARG A 140 -1.41 1.81 13.22
CA ARG A 140 -2.84 1.58 13.02
C ARG A 140 -3.69 2.08 14.19
N ASP A 141 -4.98 2.29 13.96
CA ASP A 141 -5.95 2.61 15.02
C ASP A 141 -6.80 1.38 15.36
N SER A 142 -7.08 0.50 14.38
CA SER A 142 -7.87 -0.70 14.60
C SER A 142 -7.47 -1.85 13.69
N VAL A 143 -7.79 -3.06 14.10
CA VAL A 143 -7.70 -4.28 13.28
C VAL A 143 -9.05 -4.98 13.29
N HIS A 144 -9.51 -5.35 12.11
CA HIS A 144 -10.73 -6.16 11.91
C HIS A 144 -10.31 -7.55 11.43
N TYR A 145 -10.53 -8.53 12.28
CA TYR A 145 -10.21 -9.92 11.96
C TYR A 145 -11.32 -10.58 11.14
N THR A 146 -10.89 -11.33 10.15
CA THR A 146 -11.75 -12.20 9.34
C THR A 146 -11.28 -13.65 9.46
N PRO A 147 -12.12 -14.64 9.12
CA PRO A 147 -11.66 -16.04 9.07
C PRO A 147 -10.39 -16.19 8.24
N ALA A 148 -9.51 -17.11 8.65
CA ALA A 148 -8.31 -17.41 7.92
C ALA A 148 -8.63 -17.89 6.49
N ILE A 149 -7.87 -17.43 5.52
CA ILE A 149 -7.94 -17.96 4.15
C ILE A 149 -6.95 -19.11 4.00
N ALA A 150 -7.21 -20.00 3.04
CA ALA A 150 -6.29 -21.11 2.75
C ALA A 150 -4.88 -20.57 2.47
N ALA A 151 -3.89 -21.16 3.12
CA ALA A 151 -2.50 -20.80 2.92
C ALA A 151 -2.09 -21.06 1.46
N LYS A 152 -1.49 -20.05 0.84
CA LYS A 152 -0.96 -20.13 -0.52
C LYS A 152 0.53 -19.85 -0.48
N ASP A 153 1.35 -20.78 -0.96
CA ASP A 153 2.79 -20.55 -1.07
C ASP A 153 3.09 -19.61 -2.25
N HIS A 154 3.01 -18.31 -1.95
CA HIS A 154 3.34 -17.26 -2.90
C HIS A 154 4.79 -17.37 -3.39
N CYS A 155 5.70 -17.80 -2.53
CA CYS A 155 7.11 -17.89 -2.86
C CYS A 155 7.42 -19.05 -3.80
N ALA A 156 6.74 -20.19 -3.68
CA ALA A 156 6.86 -21.28 -4.64
C ALA A 156 6.42 -20.84 -6.04
N GLU A 157 5.27 -20.15 -6.13
CA GLU A 157 4.79 -19.61 -7.41
C GLU A 157 5.75 -18.60 -8.03
N LEU A 158 6.31 -17.70 -7.19
CA LEU A 158 7.24 -16.69 -7.67
C LEU A 158 8.55 -17.32 -8.16
N ARG A 159 9.12 -18.27 -7.41
CA ARG A 159 10.31 -19.02 -7.82
C ARG A 159 10.14 -19.75 -9.14
N ALA A 160 8.98 -20.36 -9.37
CA ALA A 160 8.68 -21.05 -10.62
C ALA A 160 8.64 -20.09 -11.83
N LYS A 161 8.21 -18.86 -11.63
CA LYS A 161 8.19 -17.81 -12.68
C LYS A 161 9.56 -17.16 -12.89
N TRP A 162 10.40 -17.09 -11.85
CA TRP A 162 11.72 -16.44 -11.91
C TRP A 162 12.77 -17.26 -12.68
N LYS A 163 12.56 -18.58 -12.79
CA LYS A 163 13.45 -19.49 -13.52
C LYS A 163 13.24 -19.50 -15.05
N LYS A 164 12.28 -18.75 -15.56
CA LYS A 164 12.00 -18.60 -16.99
C LYS A 164 12.54 -17.27 -17.52
#